data_42bde28de05608ecb2dae55f15509265
#
_entry.id   42bde28de05608ecb2dae55f15509265
#
_cell.length_a   1.000
_cell.length_b   1.000
_cell.length_c   1.000
_cell.angle_alpha   90.00
_cell.angle_beta   90.00
_cell.angle_gamma   90.00
#
_symmetry.space_group_name_H-M   'P 1'
#
loop_
_entity.id
_entity.type
_entity.pdbx_description
1 polymer ?
#
loop_
_entity_poly.entity_id
_entity_poly.type
_entity_poly.pdbx_seq_one_letter_code
_entity_poly.pdbx_strand_id
1 'polypeptide(L)'
;MEALRLEWAGGVPRLWTAEAMTRQGLVTTVSSRAGTAAVAGWVGSARDRLAGAHGLLDDFGRQGTAPPVPAGDYAAVLVCRDRILLTRDEQARVPLFFRESGGRVSAVSTSVRCLGGVTEPEPRYFCRYLTGNMAQPHSHLTPFTGVHRVLGGEVVELSLTGRMRSRTLRRVRQAPDPPGPTAHGSHLGEAAQELRLALEHAVGRRMGTTTACHVSGGTDSTSVALLAARLLAAGRVGPGDLVLLAGRFSRGELAGEQPYLDVAMEEIRRHAPKARPVIVDADDVADFDDFQHHAGDADEPHAHAFRAPFWSRLHAAAAELGCDTLLTGCGADPIADANPFHLHRLARTGRLRQMTRQARAWAAGSERGLRDVVRAYVVQPALPLAAERITALVRGGTVLGGLGTFNRPPWLRSGFARAHGYREAGIAESRFVFGREPERSLYDAANYVAAPDLLSWHRAPQDGFFLSHPFLDPEVIATMSRLPAAAAFQPGRPKAVLRAAMADLLPAPIRGRAVKVPFDDLYARGLRRHGDELIALCRSARHPLIAEMFDVETLCRAVREAQLGTGDAHSWDRVNSSLALVAWLERLDQRPGTPGAAVPVSAGP
;
A
#
# COMPACT_ATOMS: atom_id res chain seq x y z
N MET A 1 -11.82 -5.79 11.73
CA MET A 1 -12.86 -6.86 11.67
C MET A 1 -12.23 -8.11 11.06
N GLU A 2 -12.54 -9.27 11.61
CA GLU A 2 -11.93 -10.53 11.21
C GLU A 2 -12.71 -11.16 10.07
N ALA A 3 -12.03 -11.52 8.98
CA ALA A 3 -12.62 -12.23 7.84
C ALA A 3 -12.42 -13.74 7.91
N LEU A 4 -11.23 -14.17 8.30
CA LEU A 4 -10.84 -15.56 8.44
C LEU A 4 -10.21 -15.80 9.80
N ARG A 5 -10.47 -16.99 10.38
CA ARG A 5 -9.81 -17.49 11.57
C ARG A 5 -9.51 -18.98 11.43
N LEU A 6 -8.34 -19.39 11.91
CA LEU A 6 -7.99 -20.80 12.11
C LEU A 6 -7.50 -20.95 13.55
N GLU A 7 -8.05 -21.91 14.26
CA GLU A 7 -7.67 -22.28 15.62
C GLU A 7 -7.61 -23.80 15.78
N TRP A 8 -6.96 -24.28 16.85
CA TRP A 8 -6.89 -25.71 17.17
C TRP A 8 -7.71 -26.00 18.42
N ALA A 9 -8.75 -26.84 18.27
CA ALA A 9 -9.54 -27.36 19.38
C ALA A 9 -9.28 -28.87 19.53
N GLY A 10 -8.71 -29.28 20.68
CA GLY A 10 -8.33 -30.67 20.90
C GLY A 10 -7.28 -31.20 19.91
N GLY A 11 -6.42 -30.32 19.35
CA GLY A 11 -5.41 -30.69 18.34
C GLY A 11 -5.91 -30.76 16.91
N VAL A 12 -7.20 -30.49 16.67
CA VAL A 12 -7.81 -30.48 15.33
C VAL A 12 -7.97 -29.03 14.85
N PRO A 13 -7.54 -28.71 13.60
CA PRO A 13 -7.71 -27.39 13.04
C PRO A 13 -9.20 -27.11 12.76
N ARG A 14 -9.67 -25.94 13.16
CA ARG A 14 -11.01 -25.42 12.87
C ARG A 14 -10.89 -24.11 12.11
N LEU A 15 -11.44 -24.07 10.92
CA LEU A 15 -11.47 -22.90 10.06
C LEU A 15 -12.81 -22.18 10.20
N TRP A 16 -12.77 -20.85 10.34
CA TRP A 16 -13.93 -20.00 10.53
C TRP A 16 -13.91 -18.86 9.51
N THR A 17 -15.09 -18.45 9.06
CA THR A 17 -15.27 -17.26 8.22
C THR A 17 -16.35 -16.36 8.78
N ALA A 18 -16.20 -15.04 8.60
CA ALA A 18 -17.22 -14.08 8.99
C ALA A 18 -18.44 -14.21 8.07
N GLU A 19 -19.60 -14.53 8.65
CA GLU A 19 -20.85 -14.75 7.88
C GLU A 19 -21.24 -13.52 7.05
N ALA A 20 -21.15 -12.32 7.63
CA ALA A 20 -21.46 -11.08 6.93
C ALA A 20 -20.57 -10.88 5.70
N MET A 21 -19.26 -11.13 5.82
CA MET A 21 -18.31 -11.01 4.72
C MET A 21 -18.48 -12.09 3.67
N THR A 22 -18.88 -13.29 4.07
CA THR A 22 -19.21 -14.38 3.13
C THR A 22 -20.46 -14.02 2.34
N ARG A 23 -21.51 -13.49 2.98
CA ARG A 23 -22.73 -13.01 2.29
C ARG A 23 -22.45 -11.87 1.32
N GLN A 24 -21.52 -10.98 1.65
CA GLN A 24 -21.07 -9.89 0.77
C GLN A 24 -20.12 -10.35 -0.34
N GLY A 25 -19.73 -11.63 -0.38
CA GLY A 25 -18.76 -12.16 -1.32
C GLY A 25 -17.31 -11.71 -1.06
N LEU A 26 -17.01 -11.11 0.09
CA LEU A 26 -15.66 -10.70 0.47
C LEU A 26 -14.80 -11.89 0.93
N VAL A 27 -15.44 -12.98 1.31
CA VAL A 27 -14.81 -14.26 1.66
C VAL A 27 -15.43 -15.37 0.85
N THR A 28 -14.60 -16.22 0.26
CA THR A 28 -15.00 -17.40 -0.51
C THR A 28 -14.46 -18.66 0.16
N THR A 29 -15.31 -19.65 0.36
CA THR A 29 -14.92 -20.95 0.90
C THR A 29 -15.19 -22.04 -0.14
N VAL A 30 -14.22 -22.91 -0.37
CA VAL A 30 -14.32 -24.03 -1.29
C VAL A 30 -13.77 -25.30 -0.65
N SER A 31 -14.32 -26.44 -1.06
CA SER A 31 -13.83 -27.77 -0.66
C SER A 31 -13.70 -28.68 -1.86
N SER A 32 -12.67 -29.51 -1.87
CA SER A 32 -12.40 -30.52 -2.88
C SER A 32 -11.76 -31.75 -2.24
N ARG A 33 -11.37 -32.74 -3.06
CA ARG A 33 -10.57 -33.89 -2.59
C ARG A 33 -9.19 -33.46 -2.05
N ALA A 34 -8.69 -32.27 -2.41
CA ALA A 34 -7.41 -31.72 -1.92
C ALA A 34 -7.51 -31.17 -0.48
N GLY A 35 -8.70 -30.75 -0.06
CA GLY A 35 -8.93 -30.15 1.26
C GLY A 35 -9.99 -29.05 1.21
N THR A 36 -9.88 -28.09 2.11
CA THR A 36 -10.75 -26.92 2.20
C THR A 36 -9.90 -25.63 2.17
N ALA A 37 -10.32 -24.64 1.39
CA ALA A 37 -9.71 -23.31 1.37
C ALA A 37 -10.73 -22.26 1.77
N ALA A 38 -10.30 -21.29 2.58
CA ALA A 38 -10.99 -20.02 2.79
C ALA A 38 -10.10 -18.89 2.28
N VAL A 39 -10.66 -18.05 1.43
CA VAL A 39 -10.00 -16.94 0.74
C VAL A 39 -10.72 -15.66 1.08
N ALA A 40 -10.05 -14.74 1.74
CA ALA A 40 -10.49 -13.35 1.88
C ALA A 40 -9.92 -12.56 0.70
N GLY A 41 -10.79 -11.94 -0.08
CA GLY A 41 -10.41 -11.29 -1.32
C GLY A 41 -10.73 -12.10 -2.56
N TRP A 42 -9.92 -11.95 -3.59
CA TRP A 42 -10.10 -12.64 -4.86
C TRP A 42 -8.76 -13.10 -5.46
N VAL A 43 -8.78 -14.23 -6.16
CA VAL A 43 -7.65 -14.86 -6.85
C VAL A 43 -7.97 -14.91 -8.34
N GLY A 44 -7.03 -14.49 -9.19
CA GLY A 44 -7.18 -14.50 -10.64
C GLY A 44 -8.14 -13.44 -11.18
N SER A 45 -9.40 -13.44 -10.74
CA SER A 45 -10.42 -12.48 -11.16
C SER A 45 -11.38 -12.13 -10.02
N ALA A 46 -11.72 -10.84 -9.89
CA ALA A 46 -12.71 -10.37 -8.92
C ALA A 46 -14.14 -10.84 -9.23
N ARG A 47 -14.44 -11.17 -10.50
CA ARG A 47 -15.74 -11.69 -10.94
C ARG A 47 -15.94 -13.17 -10.65
N ASP A 48 -14.90 -13.95 -10.75
CA ASP A 48 -14.96 -15.41 -10.57
C ASP A 48 -14.12 -15.84 -9.37
N ARG A 49 -14.53 -15.40 -8.21
CA ARG A 49 -13.85 -15.68 -6.93
C ARG A 49 -13.88 -17.16 -6.59
N LEU A 50 -14.95 -17.85 -6.99
CA LEU A 50 -15.12 -19.26 -6.71
C LEU A 50 -14.11 -20.12 -7.51
N ALA A 51 -13.98 -19.88 -8.82
CA ALA A 51 -13.00 -20.58 -9.65
C ALA A 51 -11.56 -20.25 -9.21
N GLY A 52 -11.28 -18.99 -8.84
CA GLY A 52 -9.99 -18.60 -8.30
C GLY A 52 -9.64 -19.34 -7.00
N ALA A 53 -10.58 -19.46 -6.08
CA ALA A 53 -10.38 -20.19 -4.82
C ALA A 53 -10.19 -21.71 -5.05
N HIS A 54 -10.94 -22.32 -5.97
CA HIS A 54 -10.75 -23.72 -6.37
C HIS A 54 -9.37 -23.92 -7.03
N GLY A 55 -8.98 -23.06 -7.98
CA GLY A 55 -7.66 -23.12 -8.61
C GLY A 55 -6.52 -23.05 -7.59
N LEU A 56 -6.62 -22.11 -6.62
CA LEU A 56 -5.65 -21.99 -5.55
C LEU A 56 -5.55 -23.28 -4.70
N LEU A 57 -6.71 -23.87 -4.32
CA LEU A 57 -6.74 -25.10 -3.55
C LEU A 57 -6.15 -26.27 -4.32
N ASP A 58 -6.47 -26.42 -5.60
CA ASP A 58 -5.97 -27.51 -6.45
C ASP A 58 -4.46 -27.39 -6.70
N ASP A 59 -3.97 -26.18 -6.95
CA ASP A 59 -2.55 -25.92 -7.22
C ASP A 59 -1.67 -26.16 -5.98
N PHE A 60 -2.12 -25.71 -4.82
CA PHE A 60 -1.38 -25.82 -3.57
C PHE A 60 -1.67 -27.14 -2.82
N GLY A 61 -2.81 -27.78 -3.08
CA GLY A 61 -3.18 -29.08 -2.52
C GLY A 61 -2.42 -30.26 -3.11
N ARG A 62 -1.83 -30.11 -4.31
CA ARG A 62 -0.99 -31.16 -4.92
C ARG A 62 0.34 -31.29 -4.19
N GLN A 63 0.80 -32.52 -4.02
CA GLN A 63 2.12 -32.77 -3.42
C GLN A 63 3.22 -32.36 -4.42
N GLY A 64 4.18 -31.56 -3.96
CA GLY A 64 5.30 -31.08 -4.76
C GLY A 64 5.78 -29.69 -4.35
N THR A 65 6.62 -29.09 -5.19
CA THR A 65 7.03 -27.68 -5.00
C THR A 65 5.81 -26.78 -5.22
N ALA A 66 5.45 -26.01 -4.20
CA ALA A 66 4.34 -25.05 -4.30
C ALA A 66 4.53 -24.12 -5.52
N PRO A 67 3.49 -23.90 -6.32
CA PRO A 67 3.54 -23.03 -7.48
C PRO A 67 3.82 -21.56 -7.06
N PRO A 68 4.13 -20.67 -8.01
CA PRO A 68 4.13 -19.23 -7.74
C PRO A 68 2.77 -18.80 -7.18
N VAL A 69 2.79 -17.83 -6.28
CA VAL A 69 1.56 -17.23 -5.74
C VAL A 69 0.79 -16.55 -6.90
N PRO A 70 -0.47 -16.92 -7.16
CA PRO A 70 -1.24 -16.36 -8.27
C PRO A 70 -1.55 -14.87 -8.04
N ALA A 71 -1.79 -14.15 -9.14
CA ALA A 71 -2.24 -12.77 -9.07
C ALA A 71 -3.60 -12.65 -8.38
N GLY A 72 -3.79 -11.57 -7.63
CA GLY A 72 -5.02 -11.31 -6.89
C GLY A 72 -4.81 -10.25 -5.84
N ASP A 73 -5.86 -9.96 -5.08
CA ASP A 73 -5.81 -9.18 -3.85
C ASP A 73 -6.41 -10.07 -2.75
N TYR A 74 -5.60 -10.90 -2.07
CA TYR A 74 -6.12 -11.94 -1.18
C TYR A 74 -5.21 -12.34 -0.02
N ALA A 75 -5.85 -12.93 1.00
CA ALA A 75 -5.23 -13.82 1.97
C ALA A 75 -5.98 -15.15 2.02
N ALA A 76 -5.27 -16.26 2.14
CA ALA A 76 -5.86 -17.58 2.12
C ALA A 76 -5.30 -18.49 3.21
N VAL A 77 -6.21 -19.31 3.75
CA VAL A 77 -5.91 -20.46 4.61
C VAL A 77 -6.41 -21.72 3.92
N LEU A 78 -5.50 -22.65 3.65
CA LEU A 78 -5.82 -23.92 3.03
C LEU A 78 -5.55 -25.06 4.03
N VAL A 79 -6.58 -25.83 4.37
CA VAL A 79 -6.48 -27.03 5.21
C VAL A 79 -6.48 -28.23 4.28
N CYS A 80 -5.30 -28.74 3.96
CA CYS A 80 -5.08 -29.91 3.13
C CYS A 80 -5.10 -31.19 3.98
N ARG A 81 -4.99 -32.37 3.34
CA ARG A 81 -5.05 -33.67 4.03
C ARG A 81 -3.95 -33.89 5.06
N ASP A 82 -2.73 -33.36 4.80
CA ASP A 82 -1.51 -33.62 5.57
C ASP A 82 -0.85 -32.35 6.13
N ARG A 83 -1.36 -31.18 5.74
CA ARG A 83 -0.76 -29.89 6.06
C ARG A 83 -1.76 -28.74 6.01
N ILE A 84 -1.36 -27.60 6.58
CA ILE A 84 -2.07 -26.34 6.48
C ILE A 84 -1.14 -25.35 5.79
N LEU A 85 -1.66 -24.56 4.86
CA LEU A 85 -0.92 -23.51 4.17
C LEU A 85 -1.57 -22.16 4.44
N LEU A 86 -0.74 -21.18 4.76
CA LEU A 86 -1.11 -19.77 4.89
C LEU A 86 -0.41 -19.03 3.77
N THR A 87 -1.14 -18.25 2.99
CA THR A 87 -0.54 -17.50 1.89
C THR A 87 -1.27 -16.19 1.62
N ARG A 88 -0.58 -15.26 0.98
CA ARG A 88 -1.12 -13.96 0.54
C ARG A 88 -0.65 -13.66 -0.87
N ASP A 89 -1.38 -12.76 -1.56
CA ASP A 89 -0.89 -12.16 -2.79
C ASP A 89 0.45 -11.45 -2.60
N GLU A 90 1.17 -11.19 -3.69
CA GLU A 90 2.50 -10.56 -3.61
C GLU A 90 2.49 -9.14 -3.04
N GLN A 91 1.40 -8.40 -3.25
CA GLN A 91 1.23 -7.03 -2.79
C GLN A 91 0.71 -6.96 -1.35
N ALA A 92 0.39 -8.11 -0.75
CA ALA A 92 -0.08 -8.22 0.63
C ALA A 92 -1.30 -7.33 0.92
N ARG A 93 -2.23 -7.22 -0.04
CA ARG A 93 -3.40 -6.34 0.05
C ARG A 93 -4.33 -6.72 1.19
N VAL A 94 -4.55 -8.00 1.40
CA VAL A 94 -5.34 -8.52 2.52
C VAL A 94 -4.40 -9.00 3.62
N PRO A 95 -4.52 -8.52 4.88
CA PRO A 95 -3.65 -8.94 5.96
C PRO A 95 -3.89 -10.39 6.38
N LEU A 96 -2.84 -11.05 6.86
CA LEU A 96 -2.91 -12.36 7.48
C LEU A 96 -1.85 -12.46 8.57
N PHE A 97 -2.30 -12.81 9.77
CA PHE A 97 -1.46 -12.88 10.97
C PHE A 97 -1.59 -14.25 11.62
N PHE A 98 -0.58 -14.65 12.37
CA PHE A 98 -0.63 -15.84 13.20
C PHE A 98 0.09 -15.63 14.54
N ARG A 99 -0.43 -16.28 15.58
CA ARG A 99 0.21 -16.31 16.90
C ARG A 99 1.04 -17.58 17.03
N GLU A 100 2.31 -17.40 17.38
CA GLU A 100 3.29 -18.48 17.48
C GLU A 100 3.99 -18.46 18.84
N SER A 101 4.18 -19.64 19.39
CA SER A 101 5.01 -19.86 20.58
C SER A 101 5.70 -21.20 20.47
N GLY A 102 7.03 -21.23 20.65
CA GLY A 102 7.83 -22.46 20.64
C GLY A 102 7.76 -23.25 19.31
N GLY A 103 7.66 -22.58 18.16
CA GLY A 103 7.56 -23.22 16.84
C GLY A 103 6.17 -23.76 16.53
N ARG A 104 5.16 -23.44 17.34
CA ARG A 104 3.78 -23.86 17.14
C ARG A 104 2.86 -22.67 16.97
N VAL A 105 2.09 -22.67 15.91
CA VAL A 105 1.02 -21.70 15.65
C VAL A 105 -0.24 -22.14 16.39
N SER A 106 -0.81 -21.25 17.18
CA SER A 106 -2.00 -21.50 17.98
C SER A 106 -3.26 -20.87 17.41
N ALA A 107 -3.13 -19.80 16.62
CA ALA A 107 -4.25 -19.13 15.96
C ALA A 107 -3.75 -18.37 14.72
N VAL A 108 -4.63 -18.23 13.72
CA VAL A 108 -4.42 -17.44 12.49
C VAL A 108 -5.64 -16.55 12.30
N SER A 109 -5.44 -15.30 11.87
CA SER A 109 -6.54 -14.37 11.61
C SER A 109 -6.15 -13.32 10.57
N THR A 110 -7.13 -12.76 9.86
CA THR A 110 -6.98 -11.55 9.05
C THR A 110 -6.98 -10.26 9.88
N SER A 111 -7.22 -10.35 11.18
CA SER A 111 -7.14 -9.24 12.12
C SER A 111 -6.21 -9.60 13.29
N VAL A 112 -5.19 -8.77 13.51
CA VAL A 112 -4.24 -9.00 14.60
C VAL A 112 -4.92 -8.92 15.98
N ARG A 113 -5.93 -8.08 16.11
CA ARG A 113 -6.70 -7.89 17.37
C ARG A 113 -7.55 -9.10 17.75
N CYS A 114 -7.93 -9.92 16.76
CA CYS A 114 -8.77 -11.10 16.98
C CYS A 114 -7.98 -12.36 17.38
N LEU A 115 -6.65 -12.29 17.49
CA LEU A 115 -5.82 -13.45 17.84
C LEU A 115 -5.83 -13.82 19.34
N GLY A 116 -6.70 -13.22 20.13
CA GLY A 116 -6.99 -13.58 21.53
C GLY A 116 -5.77 -13.59 22.47
N GLY A 117 -5.89 -12.95 23.64
CA GLY A 117 -4.83 -12.93 24.65
C GLY A 117 -3.55 -12.19 24.24
N VAL A 118 -3.60 -11.40 23.17
CA VAL A 118 -2.47 -10.62 22.67
C VAL A 118 -2.62 -9.20 23.19
N THR A 119 -1.87 -8.88 24.22
CA THR A 119 -1.92 -7.54 24.85
C THR A 119 -0.54 -6.91 25.01
N GLU A 120 0.54 -7.70 24.90
CA GLU A 120 1.89 -7.19 25.08
C GLU A 120 2.39 -6.50 23.80
N PRO A 121 2.58 -5.17 23.83
CA PRO A 121 3.10 -4.42 22.69
C PRO A 121 4.52 -4.86 22.31
N GLU A 122 4.87 -4.80 21.03
CA GLU A 122 6.21 -5.09 20.50
C GLU A 122 6.98 -3.77 20.21
N PRO A 123 7.84 -3.29 21.09
CA PRO A 123 8.51 -1.98 20.94
C PRO A 123 9.37 -1.86 19.68
N ARG A 124 9.94 -2.98 19.18
CA ARG A 124 10.72 -2.99 17.93
C ARG A 124 9.86 -2.68 16.72
N TYR A 125 8.58 -3.10 16.73
CA TYR A 125 7.63 -2.75 15.69
C TYR A 125 7.43 -1.23 15.63
N PHE A 126 7.21 -0.58 16.78
CA PHE A 126 7.00 0.86 16.84
C PHE A 126 8.22 1.67 16.44
N CYS A 127 9.43 1.20 16.79
CA CYS A 127 10.66 1.80 16.27
C CYS A 127 10.74 1.75 14.75
N ARG A 128 10.42 0.61 14.12
CA ARG A 128 10.38 0.50 12.65
C ARG A 128 9.31 1.39 12.04
N TYR A 129 8.12 1.41 12.61
CA TYR A 129 7.02 2.26 12.17
C TYR A 129 7.43 3.74 12.16
N LEU A 130 8.09 4.22 13.21
CA LEU A 130 8.54 5.60 13.35
C LEU A 130 9.74 5.97 12.46
N THR A 131 10.39 5.03 11.78
CA THR A 131 11.40 5.35 10.76
C THR A 131 10.80 5.90 9.47
N GLY A 132 9.48 5.94 9.35
CA GLY A 132 8.76 6.38 8.16
C GLY A 132 8.29 5.23 7.26
N ASN A 133 8.61 3.98 7.60
CA ASN A 133 8.07 2.81 6.91
C ASN A 133 6.85 2.25 7.63
N MET A 134 5.71 2.86 7.34
CA MET A 134 4.43 2.53 7.95
C MET A 134 3.95 1.10 7.65
N ALA A 135 4.42 0.55 6.54
CA ALA A 135 3.94 -0.69 6.00
C ALA A 135 4.71 -1.91 6.46
N GLN A 136 5.98 -1.73 6.69
CA GLN A 136 6.89 -2.81 7.03
C GLN A 136 6.72 -4.08 6.16
N PRO A 137 6.64 -3.98 4.80
CA PRO A 137 6.25 -5.08 3.92
C PRO A 137 7.21 -6.27 3.97
N HIS A 138 8.40 -6.06 4.52
CA HIS A 138 9.45 -7.07 4.63
C HIS A 138 9.70 -7.51 6.09
N SER A 139 8.83 -7.12 7.02
CA SER A 139 8.93 -7.44 8.42
C SER A 139 7.80 -8.36 8.86
N HIS A 140 8.14 -9.44 9.54
CA HIS A 140 7.18 -10.30 10.18
C HIS A 140 6.62 -9.72 11.49
N LEU A 141 7.19 -8.61 11.97
CA LEU A 141 6.75 -7.96 13.20
C LEU A 141 5.33 -7.40 13.05
N THR A 142 4.58 -7.50 14.12
CA THR A 142 3.30 -6.86 14.32
C THR A 142 3.36 -5.97 15.55
N PRO A 143 2.35 -5.15 15.85
CA PRO A 143 2.33 -4.39 17.09
C PRO A 143 2.41 -5.23 18.37
N PHE A 144 2.28 -6.54 18.31
CA PHE A 144 2.17 -7.43 19.46
C PHE A 144 3.25 -8.51 19.48
N THR A 145 3.82 -8.74 20.67
CA THR A 145 4.81 -9.80 20.91
C THR A 145 4.20 -11.19 20.63
N GLY A 146 4.97 -12.06 19.95
CA GLY A 146 4.54 -13.44 19.60
C GLY A 146 3.49 -13.53 18.48
N VAL A 147 3.12 -12.40 17.87
CA VAL A 147 2.27 -12.38 16.69
C VAL A 147 3.09 -11.98 15.46
N HIS A 148 2.94 -12.76 14.41
CA HIS A 148 3.67 -12.58 13.16
C HIS A 148 2.71 -12.36 12.00
N ARG A 149 3.15 -11.56 11.01
CA ARG A 149 2.42 -11.47 9.76
C ARG A 149 2.97 -12.44 8.72
N VAL A 150 2.10 -12.92 7.85
CA VAL A 150 2.49 -13.56 6.60
C VAL A 150 2.86 -12.44 5.62
N LEU A 151 4.04 -12.51 5.00
CA LEU A 151 4.49 -11.49 4.03
C LEU A 151 3.80 -11.66 2.67
N GLY A 152 3.87 -10.61 1.85
CA GLY A 152 3.42 -10.69 0.46
C GLY A 152 4.19 -11.76 -0.31
N GLY A 153 3.47 -12.65 -1.01
CA GLY A 153 4.06 -13.78 -1.72
C GLY A 153 4.66 -14.87 -0.84
N GLU A 154 4.43 -14.83 0.47
CA GLU A 154 4.92 -15.88 1.39
C GLU A 154 3.91 -17.03 1.48
N VAL A 155 4.45 -18.24 1.56
CA VAL A 155 3.72 -19.46 1.91
C VAL A 155 4.29 -19.99 3.23
N VAL A 156 3.46 -20.07 4.25
CA VAL A 156 3.77 -20.69 5.55
C VAL A 156 3.13 -22.06 5.60
N GLU A 157 3.94 -23.10 5.76
CA GLU A 157 3.48 -24.49 5.88
C GLU A 157 3.47 -24.92 7.34
N LEU A 158 2.32 -25.42 7.79
CA LEU A 158 2.12 -25.96 9.12
C LEU A 158 1.70 -27.44 9.03
N SER A 159 2.02 -28.23 10.05
CA SER A 159 1.39 -29.53 10.26
C SER A 159 -0.08 -29.34 10.66
N LEU A 160 -0.89 -30.38 10.57
CA LEU A 160 -2.28 -30.36 11.05
C LEU A 160 -2.38 -30.04 12.55
N THR A 161 -1.31 -30.25 13.33
CA THR A 161 -1.25 -29.87 14.75
C THR A 161 -0.71 -28.46 15.00
N GLY A 162 -0.50 -27.66 13.96
CA GLY A 162 -0.03 -26.28 14.05
C GLY A 162 1.48 -26.10 14.17
N ARG A 163 2.29 -27.17 14.12
CA ARG A 163 3.77 -27.03 14.13
C ARG A 163 4.23 -26.45 12.81
N MET A 164 5.03 -25.37 12.88
CA MET A 164 5.61 -24.75 11.69
C MET A 164 6.63 -25.70 11.04
N ARG A 165 6.46 -25.93 9.74
CA ARG A 165 7.36 -26.76 8.92
C ARG A 165 8.30 -25.92 8.07
N SER A 166 7.75 -24.90 7.40
CA SER A 166 8.52 -24.02 6.54
C SER A 166 7.88 -22.66 6.35
N ARG A 167 8.71 -21.70 5.94
CA ARG A 167 8.30 -20.38 5.44
C ARG A 167 9.07 -20.13 4.15
N THR A 168 8.36 -19.96 3.06
CA THR A 168 8.96 -19.81 1.74
C THR A 168 8.41 -18.58 1.06
N LEU A 169 9.29 -17.65 0.69
CA LEU A 169 8.90 -16.48 -0.10
C LEU A 169 8.85 -16.88 -1.58
N ARG A 170 7.66 -16.78 -2.17
CA ARG A 170 7.35 -17.13 -3.56
C ARG A 170 7.01 -15.86 -4.34
N ARG A 171 8.01 -15.04 -4.62
CA ARG A 171 7.82 -13.86 -5.48
C ARG A 171 7.82 -14.29 -6.94
N VAL A 172 7.04 -13.61 -7.76
CA VAL A 172 7.16 -13.74 -9.23
C VAL A 172 8.62 -13.52 -9.59
N ARG A 173 9.19 -14.44 -10.34
CA ARG A 173 10.59 -14.33 -10.80
C ARG A 173 10.78 -12.95 -11.40
N GLN A 174 11.74 -12.20 -10.86
CA GLN A 174 12.24 -11.03 -11.56
C GLN A 174 12.57 -11.46 -12.99
N ALA A 175 12.05 -10.72 -13.96
CA ALA A 175 12.44 -10.94 -15.34
C ALA A 175 13.96 -10.91 -15.44
N PRO A 176 14.58 -11.72 -16.31
CA PRO A 176 16.02 -11.64 -16.58
C PRO A 176 16.40 -10.20 -16.89
N ASP A 177 17.64 -9.83 -16.54
CA ASP A 177 18.19 -8.50 -16.83
C ASP A 177 17.76 -8.04 -18.22
N PRO A 178 17.32 -6.79 -18.36
CA PRO A 178 16.93 -6.26 -19.65
C PRO A 178 18.11 -6.44 -20.62
N PRO A 179 17.87 -6.82 -21.87
CA PRO A 179 18.93 -6.94 -22.86
C PRO A 179 19.74 -5.64 -22.88
N GLY A 180 21.05 -5.78 -23.01
CA GLY A 180 21.99 -4.65 -22.99
C GLY A 180 21.56 -3.51 -23.91
N PRO A 181 22.15 -2.32 -23.83
CA PRO A 181 21.66 -1.10 -24.44
C PRO A 181 21.53 -1.23 -25.95
N THR A 182 20.32 -1.46 -26.42
CA THR A 182 19.93 -1.33 -27.83
C THR A 182 19.49 0.10 -28.15
N ALA A 183 19.60 0.49 -29.38
CA ALA A 183 19.57 1.86 -29.90
C ALA A 183 18.42 2.78 -29.43
N HIS A 184 18.73 4.04 -29.30
CA HIS A 184 17.91 5.13 -28.80
C HIS A 184 16.79 5.51 -29.79
N GLY A 185 15.57 5.15 -29.57
CA GLY A 185 14.47 5.74 -30.33
C GLY A 185 13.16 4.95 -30.41
N SER A 186 13.23 3.62 -30.49
CA SER A 186 12.04 2.76 -30.62
C SER A 186 11.38 2.37 -29.29
N HIS A 187 12.05 2.61 -28.16
CA HIS A 187 11.68 1.97 -26.89
C HIS A 187 10.51 2.60 -26.14
N LEU A 188 10.20 3.90 -26.32
CA LEU A 188 9.06 4.50 -25.59
C LEU A 188 7.73 3.97 -26.12
N GLY A 189 7.60 3.79 -27.44
CA GLY A 189 6.38 3.27 -28.06
C GLY A 189 6.10 1.82 -27.66
N GLU A 190 7.12 0.96 -27.72
CA GLU A 190 7.02 -0.44 -27.31
C GLU A 190 6.72 -0.55 -25.81
N ALA A 191 7.46 0.18 -24.98
CA ALA A 191 7.24 0.25 -23.53
C ALA A 191 5.82 0.76 -23.19
N ALA A 192 5.33 1.75 -23.92
CA ALA A 192 3.98 2.27 -23.75
C ALA A 192 2.92 1.23 -24.12
N GLN A 193 3.14 0.47 -25.18
CA GLN A 193 2.23 -0.59 -25.59
C GLN A 193 2.22 -1.75 -24.59
N GLU A 194 3.38 -2.20 -24.11
CA GLU A 194 3.46 -3.23 -23.06
C GLU A 194 2.77 -2.78 -21.78
N LEU A 195 3.02 -1.55 -21.31
CA LEU A 195 2.34 -1.00 -20.13
C LEU A 195 0.82 -0.92 -20.33
N ARG A 196 0.38 -0.51 -21.54
CA ARG A 196 -1.04 -0.46 -21.86
C ARG A 196 -1.71 -1.82 -21.72
N LEU A 197 -1.13 -2.87 -22.29
CA LEU A 197 -1.67 -4.23 -22.21
C LEU A 197 -1.69 -4.74 -20.77
N ALA A 198 -0.60 -4.55 -20.02
CA ALA A 198 -0.53 -4.93 -18.62
C ALA A 198 -1.60 -4.21 -17.77
N LEU A 199 -1.83 -2.91 -18.01
CA LEU A 199 -2.88 -2.15 -17.32
C LEU A 199 -4.29 -2.59 -17.74
N GLU A 200 -4.53 -2.90 -19.02
CA GLU A 200 -5.82 -3.45 -19.47
C GLU A 200 -6.13 -4.79 -18.77
N HIS A 201 -5.15 -5.68 -18.66
CA HIS A 201 -5.29 -6.94 -17.93
C HIS A 201 -5.52 -6.69 -16.44
N ALA A 202 -4.74 -5.79 -15.84
CA ALA A 202 -4.84 -5.45 -14.42
C ALA A 202 -6.20 -4.85 -14.05
N VAL A 203 -6.73 -3.95 -14.87
CA VAL A 203 -8.08 -3.36 -14.70
C VAL A 203 -9.14 -4.44 -14.93
N GLY A 204 -9.06 -5.19 -16.03
CA GLY A 204 -10.06 -6.19 -16.40
C GLY A 204 -10.26 -7.27 -15.33
N ARG A 205 -9.15 -7.80 -14.76
CA ARG A 205 -9.25 -8.83 -13.70
C ARG A 205 -9.82 -8.32 -12.38
N ARG A 206 -9.76 -6.99 -12.14
CA ARG A 206 -10.26 -6.33 -10.93
C ARG A 206 -11.69 -5.82 -11.03
N MET A 207 -12.25 -5.77 -12.22
CA MET A 207 -13.64 -5.34 -12.41
C MET A 207 -14.60 -6.40 -11.88
N GLY A 208 -15.50 -5.96 -11.02
CA GLY A 208 -16.62 -6.74 -10.51
C GLY A 208 -17.89 -6.59 -11.35
N THR A 209 -19.05 -6.89 -10.76
CA THR A 209 -20.36 -6.72 -11.40
C THR A 209 -20.76 -5.25 -11.38
N THR A 210 -20.55 -4.56 -10.27
CA THR A 210 -20.74 -3.12 -10.11
C THR A 210 -19.41 -2.50 -9.67
N THR A 211 -18.69 -1.96 -10.64
CA THR A 211 -17.34 -1.41 -10.40
C THR A 211 -17.42 0.10 -10.24
N ALA A 212 -16.90 0.62 -9.12
CA ALA A 212 -16.62 2.04 -8.98
C ALA A 212 -15.17 2.34 -9.40
N CYS A 213 -14.94 3.52 -9.97
CA CYS A 213 -13.60 4.05 -10.24
C CYS A 213 -13.47 5.42 -9.60
N HIS A 214 -12.41 5.66 -8.83
CA HIS A 214 -12.05 7.01 -8.44
C HIS A 214 -11.66 7.82 -9.68
N VAL A 215 -12.22 9.01 -9.82
CA VAL A 215 -11.88 9.98 -10.87
C VAL A 215 -11.51 11.30 -10.21
N SER A 216 -10.29 11.77 -10.44
CA SER A 216 -9.79 13.03 -9.86
C SER A 216 -9.35 14.06 -10.92
N GLY A 217 -9.56 13.78 -12.21
CA GLY A 217 -8.99 14.61 -13.28
C GLY A 217 -7.46 14.50 -13.42
N GLY A 218 -6.79 13.71 -12.59
CA GLY A 218 -5.36 13.38 -12.74
C GLY A 218 -5.13 12.25 -13.73
N THR A 219 -3.89 12.14 -14.24
CA THR A 219 -3.51 11.13 -15.22
C THR A 219 -3.83 9.70 -14.77
N ASP A 220 -3.55 9.36 -13.51
CA ASP A 220 -3.57 7.99 -13.00
C ASP A 220 -4.98 7.43 -12.86
N SER A 221 -5.82 8.10 -12.08
CA SER A 221 -7.21 7.68 -11.85
C SER A 221 -8.05 7.74 -13.13
N THR A 222 -7.82 8.76 -13.97
CA THR A 222 -8.50 8.87 -15.26
C THR A 222 -8.09 7.75 -16.22
N SER A 223 -6.80 7.33 -16.22
CA SER A 223 -6.34 6.20 -17.01
C SER A 223 -7.05 4.90 -16.62
N VAL A 224 -7.15 4.61 -15.32
CA VAL A 224 -7.86 3.42 -14.82
C VAL A 224 -9.33 3.43 -15.23
N ALA A 225 -10.02 4.56 -15.04
CA ALA A 225 -11.44 4.69 -15.35
C ALA A 225 -11.72 4.61 -16.86
N LEU A 226 -10.85 5.19 -17.72
CA LEU A 226 -10.94 5.07 -19.19
C LEU A 226 -10.75 3.63 -19.66
N LEU A 227 -9.78 2.91 -19.07
CA LEU A 227 -9.57 1.50 -19.38
C LEU A 227 -10.77 0.65 -18.96
N ALA A 228 -11.33 0.87 -17.77
CA ALA A 228 -12.52 0.18 -17.31
C ALA A 228 -13.72 0.44 -18.25
N ALA A 229 -13.94 1.69 -18.65
CA ALA A 229 -15.00 2.06 -19.57
C ALA A 229 -14.85 1.36 -20.94
N ARG A 230 -13.64 1.35 -21.51
CA ARG A 230 -13.37 0.68 -22.79
C ARG A 230 -13.50 -0.83 -22.73
N LEU A 231 -13.01 -1.46 -21.67
CA LEU A 231 -13.12 -2.92 -21.50
C LEU A 231 -14.58 -3.34 -21.39
N LEU A 232 -15.40 -2.56 -20.67
CA LEU A 232 -16.83 -2.78 -20.54
C LEU A 232 -17.55 -2.60 -21.88
N ALA A 233 -17.29 -1.49 -22.58
CA ALA A 233 -17.89 -1.18 -23.89
C ALA A 233 -17.52 -2.20 -24.98
N ALA A 234 -16.31 -2.71 -24.94
CA ALA A 234 -15.82 -3.73 -25.87
C ALA A 234 -16.28 -5.15 -25.54
N GLY A 235 -17.03 -5.36 -24.43
CA GLY A 235 -17.44 -6.70 -23.98
C GLY A 235 -16.27 -7.60 -23.55
N ARG A 236 -15.07 -7.04 -23.32
CA ARG A 236 -13.87 -7.80 -22.91
C ARG A 236 -13.91 -8.24 -21.45
N VAL A 237 -14.79 -7.64 -20.67
CA VAL A 237 -15.20 -8.06 -19.32
C VAL A 237 -16.70 -8.34 -19.38
N GLY A 238 -17.19 -9.22 -18.52
CA GLY A 238 -18.64 -9.54 -18.53
C GLY A 238 -19.51 -8.30 -18.32
N PRO A 239 -20.84 -8.38 -18.52
CA PRO A 239 -21.76 -7.27 -18.32
C PRO A 239 -21.69 -6.75 -16.90
N GLY A 240 -21.86 -5.46 -16.71
CA GLY A 240 -21.82 -4.82 -15.39
C GLY A 240 -21.99 -3.32 -15.45
N ASP A 241 -22.04 -2.71 -14.29
CA ASP A 241 -22.22 -1.27 -14.12
C ASP A 241 -20.90 -0.59 -13.77
N LEU A 242 -20.74 0.64 -14.25
CA LEU A 242 -19.57 1.48 -13.97
C LEU A 242 -20.03 2.75 -13.25
N VAL A 243 -19.49 2.98 -12.06
CA VAL A 243 -19.70 4.17 -11.24
C VAL A 243 -18.43 5.03 -11.28
N LEU A 244 -18.56 6.31 -11.59
CA LEU A 244 -17.45 7.27 -11.62
C LEU A 244 -17.53 8.13 -10.34
N LEU A 245 -16.65 7.84 -9.39
CA LEU A 245 -16.69 8.42 -8.05
C LEU A 245 -15.65 9.52 -7.91
N ALA A 246 -16.10 10.74 -7.60
CA ALA A 246 -15.23 11.89 -7.44
C ALA A 246 -15.56 12.72 -6.20
N GLY A 247 -14.54 13.24 -5.53
CA GLY A 247 -14.70 14.31 -4.55
C GLY A 247 -14.61 15.68 -5.24
N ARG A 248 -15.52 16.59 -4.90
CA ARG A 248 -15.52 17.95 -5.38
C ARG A 248 -15.23 18.93 -4.25
N PHE A 249 -14.38 19.90 -4.56
CA PHE A 249 -14.10 21.06 -3.74
C PHE A 249 -14.48 22.31 -4.52
N SER A 250 -15.35 23.17 -3.96
CA SER A 250 -15.77 24.42 -4.59
C SER A 250 -14.91 25.61 -4.14
N ARG A 251 -14.02 25.41 -3.16
CA ARG A 251 -13.21 26.46 -2.53
C ARG A 251 -11.75 26.05 -2.40
N GLY A 252 -10.88 27.05 -2.19
CA GLY A 252 -9.45 26.86 -2.01
C GLY A 252 -8.73 26.44 -3.29
N GLU A 253 -7.49 26.01 -3.17
CA GLU A 253 -6.67 25.58 -4.32
C GLU A 253 -7.24 24.34 -5.02
N LEU A 254 -7.88 23.45 -4.28
CA LEU A 254 -8.48 22.23 -4.81
C LEU A 254 -9.66 22.49 -5.76
N ALA A 255 -10.31 23.67 -5.69
CA ALA A 255 -11.32 24.07 -6.67
C ALA A 255 -10.73 24.17 -8.09
N GLY A 256 -9.45 24.44 -8.25
CA GLY A 256 -8.73 24.45 -9.53
C GLY A 256 -8.64 23.09 -10.21
N GLU A 257 -8.97 21.99 -9.53
CA GLU A 257 -9.01 20.63 -10.08
C GLU A 257 -10.32 20.36 -10.88
N GLN A 258 -11.39 21.13 -10.63
CA GLN A 258 -12.72 20.90 -11.20
C GLN A 258 -12.73 20.85 -12.74
N PRO A 259 -12.07 21.75 -13.50
CA PRO A 259 -12.09 21.69 -14.96
C PRO A 259 -11.48 20.38 -15.51
N TYR A 260 -10.46 19.83 -14.84
CA TYR A 260 -9.83 18.57 -15.23
C TYR A 260 -10.73 17.37 -14.90
N LEU A 261 -11.46 17.45 -13.78
CA LEU A 261 -12.45 16.44 -13.40
C LEU A 261 -13.58 16.41 -14.43
N ASP A 262 -14.10 17.55 -14.82
CA ASP A 262 -15.20 17.65 -15.81
C ASP A 262 -14.80 17.06 -17.15
N VAL A 263 -13.57 17.39 -17.65
CA VAL A 263 -13.01 16.83 -18.87
C VAL A 263 -12.82 15.31 -18.76
N ALA A 264 -12.36 14.81 -17.62
CA ALA A 264 -12.20 13.38 -17.40
C ALA A 264 -13.55 12.65 -17.42
N MET A 265 -14.55 13.18 -16.70
CA MET A 265 -15.90 12.60 -16.62
C MET A 265 -16.58 12.55 -17.99
N GLU A 266 -16.45 13.62 -18.77
CA GLU A 266 -17.00 13.68 -20.12
C GLU A 266 -16.37 12.63 -21.03
N GLU A 267 -15.03 12.51 -21.03
CA GLU A 267 -14.33 11.55 -21.87
C GLU A 267 -14.66 10.10 -21.51
N ILE A 268 -14.69 9.78 -20.21
CA ILE A 268 -15.05 8.43 -19.75
C ILE A 268 -16.47 8.07 -20.20
N ARG A 269 -17.40 9.01 -20.11
CA ARG A 269 -18.80 8.79 -20.54
C ARG A 269 -18.96 8.68 -22.07
N ARG A 270 -18.08 9.24 -22.86
CA ARG A 270 -18.03 8.98 -24.32
C ARG A 270 -17.77 7.50 -24.63
N HIS A 271 -16.91 6.86 -23.84
CA HIS A 271 -16.61 5.43 -23.99
C HIS A 271 -17.66 4.52 -23.32
N ALA A 272 -18.25 4.95 -22.22
CA ALA A 272 -19.27 4.21 -21.48
C ALA A 272 -20.46 5.15 -21.16
N PRO A 273 -21.40 5.38 -22.09
CA PRO A 273 -22.50 6.32 -21.89
C PRO A 273 -23.42 5.99 -20.71
N LYS A 274 -23.47 4.72 -20.30
CA LYS A 274 -24.25 4.27 -19.13
C LYS A 274 -23.48 4.42 -17.81
N ALA A 275 -22.21 4.83 -17.83
CA ALA A 275 -21.45 5.05 -16.61
C ALA A 275 -22.10 6.15 -15.76
N ARG A 276 -22.28 5.84 -14.47
CA ARG A 276 -22.99 6.70 -13.52
C ARG A 276 -22.00 7.64 -12.81
N PRO A 277 -22.01 8.95 -13.06
CA PRO A 277 -21.20 9.88 -12.30
C PRO A 277 -21.79 10.09 -10.90
N VAL A 278 -20.92 10.07 -9.89
CA VAL A 278 -21.26 10.37 -8.49
C VAL A 278 -20.22 11.35 -7.96
N ILE A 279 -20.66 12.57 -7.76
CA ILE A 279 -19.83 13.66 -7.27
C ILE A 279 -20.21 13.94 -5.82
N VAL A 280 -19.26 13.71 -4.93
CA VAL A 280 -19.41 13.90 -3.48
C VAL A 280 -18.83 15.25 -3.11
N ASP A 281 -19.63 16.12 -2.53
CA ASP A 281 -19.14 17.39 -2.00
C ASP A 281 -18.25 17.16 -0.78
N ALA A 282 -17.09 17.81 -0.78
CA ALA A 282 -16.06 17.64 0.26
C ALA A 282 -15.60 18.98 0.86
N ASP A 283 -16.35 20.06 0.66
CA ASP A 283 -15.98 21.39 1.17
C ASP A 283 -15.95 21.49 2.70
N ASP A 284 -16.77 20.72 3.38
CA ASP A 284 -16.85 20.65 4.84
C ASP A 284 -15.88 19.66 5.47
N VAL A 285 -15.26 18.78 4.66
CA VAL A 285 -14.28 17.78 5.16
C VAL A 285 -12.97 18.44 5.48
N ALA A 286 -12.39 18.07 6.61
CA ALA A 286 -11.02 18.41 6.97
C ALA A 286 -10.23 17.14 7.31
N ASP A 287 -8.92 17.17 7.05
CA ASP A 287 -8.04 16.15 7.61
C ASP A 287 -8.14 16.20 9.15
N PHE A 288 -7.96 15.08 9.81
CA PHE A 288 -8.13 14.89 11.26
C PHE A 288 -9.58 14.95 11.81
N ASP A 289 -10.61 15.14 10.98
CA ASP A 289 -11.99 14.93 11.46
C ASP A 289 -12.11 13.50 12.00
N ASP A 290 -12.65 13.35 13.22
CA ASP A 290 -12.80 12.06 13.94
C ASP A 290 -11.49 11.21 13.99
N PHE A 291 -10.34 11.88 14.09
CA PHE A 291 -9.01 11.24 14.00
C PHE A 291 -8.80 10.10 14.99
N GLN A 292 -9.22 10.29 16.24
CA GLN A 292 -9.04 9.26 17.29
C GLN A 292 -9.78 7.97 16.95
N HIS A 293 -10.95 8.07 16.32
CA HIS A 293 -11.69 6.91 15.86
C HIS A 293 -10.96 6.22 14.72
N HIS A 294 -10.60 6.96 13.67
CA HIS A 294 -9.95 6.39 12.49
C HIS A 294 -8.58 5.78 12.80
N ALA A 295 -7.77 6.44 13.61
CA ALA A 295 -6.45 5.95 13.98
C ALA A 295 -6.53 4.80 14.99
N GLY A 296 -7.45 4.90 15.96
CA GLY A 296 -7.58 3.94 17.05
C GLY A 296 -8.22 2.61 16.66
N ASP A 297 -9.10 2.60 15.66
CA ASP A 297 -9.84 1.40 15.26
C ASP A 297 -9.07 0.48 14.30
N ALA A 298 -7.99 0.95 13.68
CA ALA A 298 -7.17 0.15 12.80
C ALA A 298 -6.47 -1.01 13.54
N ASP A 299 -6.23 -2.11 12.84
CA ASP A 299 -5.50 -3.26 13.38
C ASP A 299 -4.05 -2.90 13.76
N GLU A 300 -3.45 -2.02 12.99
CA GLU A 300 -2.09 -1.50 13.18
C GLU A 300 -2.12 0.03 13.09
N PRO A 301 -1.21 0.76 13.75
CA PRO A 301 -1.15 2.21 13.62
C PRO A 301 -0.86 2.61 12.19
N HIS A 302 -1.57 3.62 11.68
CA HIS A 302 -1.50 4.05 10.30
C HIS A 302 -1.36 5.56 10.17
N ALA A 303 -0.21 6.04 9.70
CA ALA A 303 0.11 7.47 9.67
C ALA A 303 -0.86 8.31 8.82
N HIS A 304 -1.49 7.73 7.79
CA HIS A 304 -2.46 8.42 6.94
C HIS A 304 -3.89 8.37 7.48
N ALA A 305 -4.10 7.91 8.72
CA ALA A 305 -5.42 7.93 9.36
C ALA A 305 -6.04 9.34 9.41
N PHE A 306 -5.23 10.39 9.41
CA PHE A 306 -5.69 11.76 9.36
C PHE A 306 -6.52 12.10 8.11
N ARG A 307 -6.31 11.42 6.98
CA ARG A 307 -7.03 11.61 5.72
C ARG A 307 -8.23 10.66 5.54
N ALA A 308 -8.47 9.78 6.49
CA ALA A 308 -9.57 8.83 6.44
C ALA A 308 -10.96 9.49 6.26
N PRO A 309 -11.28 10.68 6.82
CA PRO A 309 -12.57 11.33 6.64
C PRO A 309 -12.95 11.54 5.17
N PHE A 310 -12.03 12.05 4.35
CA PHE A 310 -12.26 12.26 2.93
C PHE A 310 -12.55 10.94 2.20
N TRP A 311 -11.70 9.93 2.39
CA TRP A 311 -11.90 8.62 1.76
C TRP A 311 -13.15 7.92 2.26
N SER A 312 -13.47 8.05 3.55
CA SER A 312 -14.67 7.46 4.14
C SER A 312 -15.94 7.97 3.48
N ARG A 313 -16.01 9.27 3.20
CA ARG A 313 -17.17 9.89 2.52
C ARG A 313 -17.34 9.38 1.09
N LEU A 314 -16.24 9.22 0.34
CA LEU A 314 -16.27 8.63 -1.00
C LEU A 314 -16.68 7.15 -0.95
N HIS A 315 -16.13 6.39 -0.01
CA HIS A 315 -16.43 4.97 0.12
C HIS A 315 -17.88 4.72 0.52
N ALA A 316 -18.45 5.55 1.39
CA ALA A 316 -19.86 5.46 1.75
C ALA A 316 -20.77 5.59 0.51
N ALA A 317 -20.49 6.53 -0.38
CA ALA A 317 -21.25 6.68 -1.62
C ALA A 317 -21.12 5.46 -2.56
N ALA A 318 -19.96 4.81 -2.62
CA ALA A 318 -19.80 3.56 -3.38
C ALA A 318 -20.57 2.40 -2.75
N ALA A 319 -20.57 2.30 -1.42
CA ALA A 319 -21.30 1.28 -0.67
C ALA A 319 -22.81 1.40 -0.84
N GLU A 320 -23.36 2.62 -0.76
CA GLU A 320 -24.79 2.91 -0.99
C GLU A 320 -25.28 2.50 -2.39
N LEU A 321 -24.36 2.48 -3.36
CA LEU A 321 -24.65 2.06 -4.73
C LEU A 321 -24.46 0.56 -4.96
N GLY A 322 -24.12 -0.20 -3.92
CA GLY A 322 -23.89 -1.64 -4.01
C GLY A 322 -22.68 -2.00 -4.87
N CYS A 323 -21.66 -1.15 -4.92
CA CYS A 323 -20.43 -1.49 -5.61
C CYS A 323 -19.76 -2.68 -4.93
N ASP A 324 -19.22 -3.60 -5.72
CA ASP A 324 -18.47 -4.77 -5.23
C ASP A 324 -16.95 -4.58 -5.33
N THR A 325 -16.51 -3.60 -6.12
CA THR A 325 -15.10 -3.24 -6.31
C THR A 325 -14.95 -1.74 -6.53
N LEU A 326 -13.91 -1.15 -5.93
CA LEU A 326 -13.52 0.24 -6.15
C LEU A 326 -12.09 0.29 -6.68
N LEU A 327 -11.92 0.77 -7.90
CA LEU A 327 -10.61 0.92 -8.56
C LEU A 327 -10.04 2.31 -8.36
N THR A 328 -8.74 2.40 -8.14
CA THR A 328 -8.04 3.68 -7.93
C THR A 328 -6.79 3.81 -8.80
N GLY A 329 -6.29 5.04 -8.93
CA GLY A 329 -5.00 5.34 -9.54
C GLY A 329 -3.80 5.19 -8.59
N CYS A 330 -4.00 4.69 -7.36
CA CYS A 330 -2.93 4.53 -6.38
C CYS A 330 -1.84 3.59 -6.90
N GLY A 331 -0.59 3.90 -6.57
CA GLY A 331 0.58 3.13 -7.03
C GLY A 331 1.18 3.64 -8.34
N ALA A 332 0.49 4.50 -9.09
CA ALA A 332 1.03 5.03 -10.34
C ALA A 332 2.30 5.89 -10.13
N ASP A 333 2.34 6.71 -9.08
CA ASP A 333 3.51 7.57 -8.79
C ASP A 333 4.80 6.76 -8.62
N PRO A 334 4.89 5.78 -7.71
CA PRO A 334 6.13 5.03 -7.51
C PRO A 334 6.49 4.12 -8.69
N ILE A 335 5.52 3.72 -9.52
CA ILE A 335 5.73 2.75 -10.60
C ILE A 335 5.95 3.44 -11.94
N ALA A 336 5.15 4.45 -12.27
CA ALA A 336 5.16 5.09 -13.59
C ALA A 336 5.98 6.40 -13.61
N ASP A 337 6.22 7.03 -12.46
CA ASP A 337 7.15 8.14 -12.36
C ASP A 337 8.58 7.62 -12.28
N ALA A 338 9.41 8.14 -13.14
CA ALA A 338 10.78 7.72 -13.20
C ALA A 338 11.54 8.16 -11.94
N ASN A 339 12.14 7.18 -11.34
CA ASN A 339 13.02 7.35 -10.22
C ASN A 339 14.43 7.71 -10.73
N PRO A 340 15.07 8.82 -10.28
CA PRO A 340 16.40 9.22 -10.74
C PRO A 340 17.54 8.32 -10.22
N PHE A 341 17.28 7.25 -9.50
CA PHE A 341 18.31 6.32 -9.01
C PHE A 341 19.10 5.65 -10.13
N HIS A 342 18.58 5.60 -11.37
CA HIS A 342 19.34 5.17 -12.53
C HIS A 342 20.60 6.03 -12.81
N LEU A 343 20.67 7.25 -12.27
CA LEU A 343 21.86 8.10 -12.35
C LEU A 343 23.08 7.44 -11.68
N HIS A 344 22.87 6.76 -10.56
CA HIS A 344 23.92 5.98 -9.91
C HIS A 344 24.45 4.87 -10.83
N ARG A 345 23.57 4.12 -11.51
CA ARG A 345 23.96 3.08 -12.47
C ARG A 345 24.76 3.67 -13.63
N LEU A 346 24.33 4.81 -14.19
CA LEU A 346 25.07 5.50 -15.25
C LEU A 346 26.47 5.89 -14.80
N ALA A 347 26.62 6.42 -13.58
CA ALA A 347 27.92 6.76 -13.00
C ALA A 347 28.80 5.50 -12.83
N ARG A 348 28.24 4.43 -12.26
CA ARG A 348 28.97 3.17 -12.03
C ARG A 348 29.41 2.46 -13.30
N THR A 349 28.67 2.63 -14.40
CA THR A 349 29.01 2.06 -15.71
C THR A 349 29.86 2.98 -16.58
N GLY A 350 30.40 4.08 -16.01
CA GLY A 350 31.28 5.03 -16.71
C GLY A 350 30.55 5.95 -17.71
N ARG A 351 29.22 5.93 -17.77
CA ARG A 351 28.42 6.76 -18.69
C ARG A 351 28.23 8.18 -18.15
N LEU A 352 29.33 8.82 -17.73
CA LEU A 352 29.32 10.10 -17.01
C LEU A 352 28.67 11.24 -17.79
N ARG A 353 28.87 11.30 -19.13
CA ARG A 353 28.21 12.33 -19.99
C ARG A 353 26.70 12.20 -19.96
N GLN A 354 26.19 10.99 -20.04
CA GLN A 354 24.75 10.71 -19.99
C GLN A 354 24.20 11.00 -18.60
N MET A 355 24.90 10.58 -17.56
CA MET A 355 24.56 10.86 -16.17
C MET A 355 24.44 12.37 -15.92
N THR A 356 25.46 13.16 -16.31
CA THR A 356 25.47 14.63 -16.10
C THR A 356 24.33 15.31 -16.86
N ARG A 357 24.08 14.90 -18.12
CA ARG A 357 22.97 15.43 -18.92
C ARG A 357 21.62 15.18 -18.25
N GLN A 358 21.39 13.96 -17.78
CA GLN A 358 20.13 13.59 -17.11
C GLN A 358 20.00 14.24 -15.73
N ALA A 359 21.09 14.32 -14.94
CA ALA A 359 21.09 15.02 -13.67
C ALA A 359 20.74 16.50 -13.81
N ARG A 360 21.28 17.18 -14.85
CA ARG A 360 20.91 18.58 -15.15
C ARG A 360 19.45 18.74 -15.54
N ALA A 361 18.94 17.82 -16.36
CA ALA A 361 17.55 17.85 -16.78
C ALA A 361 16.59 17.59 -15.61
N TRP A 362 16.98 16.71 -14.69
CA TRP A 362 16.25 16.47 -13.46
C TRP A 362 16.25 17.67 -12.53
N ALA A 363 17.41 18.32 -12.34
CA ALA A 363 17.53 19.54 -11.56
C ALA A 363 16.67 20.69 -12.12
N ALA A 364 16.63 20.82 -13.45
CA ALA A 364 15.82 21.84 -14.14
C ALA A 364 14.30 21.59 -14.01
N GLY A 365 13.88 20.33 -13.85
CA GLY A 365 12.47 19.94 -13.67
C GLY A 365 12.03 19.77 -12.21
N SER A 366 12.91 20.07 -11.25
CA SER A 366 12.63 19.95 -9.82
C SER A 366 13.13 21.20 -9.08
N GLU A 367 12.65 21.43 -7.88
CA GLU A 367 13.12 22.50 -7.00
C GLU A 367 14.56 22.28 -6.44
N ARG A 368 15.19 21.16 -6.83
CA ARG A 368 16.52 20.75 -6.32
C ARG A 368 17.64 21.23 -7.22
N GLY A 369 18.70 21.77 -6.62
CA GLY A 369 19.92 22.10 -7.32
C GLY A 369 20.65 20.86 -7.88
N LEU A 370 21.46 21.05 -8.95
CA LEU A 370 22.24 19.96 -9.55
C LEU A 370 23.14 19.22 -8.52
N ARG A 371 23.72 19.96 -7.57
CA ARG A 371 24.53 19.37 -6.49
C ARG A 371 23.73 18.42 -5.63
N ASP A 372 22.48 18.79 -5.29
CA ASP A 372 21.62 17.99 -4.45
C ASP A 372 21.14 16.73 -5.20
N VAL A 373 20.82 16.86 -6.48
CA VAL A 373 20.48 15.71 -7.35
C VAL A 373 21.66 14.73 -7.42
N VAL A 374 22.87 15.21 -7.74
CA VAL A 374 24.05 14.35 -7.83
C VAL A 374 24.38 13.72 -6.47
N ARG A 375 24.32 14.51 -5.39
CA ARG A 375 24.55 13.98 -4.04
C ARG A 375 23.53 12.89 -3.68
N ALA A 376 22.26 13.17 -3.87
CA ALA A 376 21.17 12.27 -3.46
C ALA A 376 21.08 10.98 -4.28
N TYR A 377 21.28 11.07 -5.60
CA TYR A 377 20.98 9.99 -6.53
C TYR A 377 22.21 9.34 -7.20
N VAL A 378 23.40 9.89 -6.97
CA VAL A 378 24.66 9.32 -7.49
C VAL A 378 25.61 8.95 -6.36
N VAL A 379 25.93 9.93 -5.48
CA VAL A 379 26.96 9.74 -4.45
C VAL A 379 26.45 8.90 -3.28
N GLN A 380 25.29 9.23 -2.74
CA GLN A 380 24.74 8.54 -1.56
C GLN A 380 24.44 7.06 -1.82
N PRO A 381 23.84 6.65 -2.95
CA PRO A 381 23.67 5.24 -3.28
C PRO A 381 25.01 4.48 -3.50
N ALA A 382 26.09 5.21 -3.80
CA ALA A 382 27.44 4.63 -3.98
C ALA A 382 28.18 4.39 -2.66
N LEU A 383 27.76 5.04 -1.56
CA LEU A 383 28.43 4.91 -0.29
C LEU A 383 28.29 3.47 0.27
N PRO A 384 29.40 2.81 0.63
CA PRO A 384 29.30 1.50 1.26
C PRO A 384 28.55 1.62 2.59
N LEU A 385 27.77 0.61 2.95
CA LEU A 385 27.06 0.53 4.24
C LEU A 385 27.97 0.79 5.46
N ALA A 386 29.26 0.52 5.34
CA ALA A 386 30.25 0.84 6.38
C ALA A 386 30.46 2.36 6.52
N ALA A 387 30.50 3.10 5.41
CA ALA A 387 30.63 4.56 5.43
C ALA A 387 29.34 5.24 5.91
N GLU A 388 28.17 4.68 5.61
CA GLU A 388 26.90 5.10 6.20
C GLU A 388 26.88 4.92 7.72
N ARG A 389 27.39 3.78 8.21
CA ARG A 389 27.55 3.53 9.67
C ARG A 389 28.48 4.54 10.34
N ILE A 390 29.59 4.89 9.68
CA ILE A 390 30.55 5.88 10.19
C ILE A 390 29.94 7.28 10.16
N THR A 391 29.25 7.66 9.08
CA THR A 391 28.61 8.98 8.95
C THR A 391 27.45 9.13 9.95
N ALA A 392 26.71 8.09 10.19
CA ALA A 392 25.66 8.04 11.19
C ALA A 392 26.21 8.11 12.63
N LEU A 393 27.37 7.53 12.89
CA LEU A 393 28.08 7.63 14.17
C LEU A 393 28.53 9.07 14.45
N VAL A 394 29.06 9.77 13.44
CA VAL A 394 29.65 11.10 13.59
C VAL A 394 28.59 12.20 13.63
N ARG A 395 27.45 12.05 12.92
CA ARG A 395 26.42 13.08 12.76
C ARG A 395 25.10 12.81 13.48
N GLY A 396 25.01 11.70 14.22
CA GLY A 396 23.79 11.36 14.99
C GLY A 396 22.56 10.98 14.16
N GLY A 397 22.69 10.82 12.86
CA GLY A 397 21.59 10.45 11.96
C GLY A 397 22.05 9.68 10.73
N THR A 398 21.21 8.81 10.19
CA THR A 398 21.45 8.12 8.91
C THR A 398 21.10 9.06 7.76
N VAL A 399 22.05 9.35 6.89
CA VAL A 399 21.84 10.14 5.67
C VAL A 399 21.40 9.17 4.59
N LEU A 400 20.11 9.15 4.28
CA LEU A 400 19.57 8.42 3.17
C LEU A 400 19.25 9.36 2.02
N GLY A 401 19.77 9.01 0.85
CA GLY A 401 19.71 9.84 -0.31
C GLY A 401 18.29 10.12 -0.77
N GLY A 402 17.95 11.37 -0.84
CA GLY A 402 16.77 11.85 -1.57
C GLY A 402 15.41 11.73 -0.91
N LEU A 403 15.21 10.78 0.00
CA LEU A 403 13.95 10.55 0.72
C LEU A 403 13.97 11.02 2.19
N GLY A 404 14.93 11.87 2.53
CA GLY A 404 15.10 12.39 3.88
C GLY A 404 16.13 11.60 4.70
N THR A 405 16.52 12.22 5.80
CA THR A 405 17.37 11.57 6.80
C THR A 405 16.46 10.74 7.71
N PHE A 406 16.82 9.48 8.00
CA PHE A 406 16.22 8.73 9.11
C PHE A 406 16.75 9.32 10.43
N ASN A 407 16.62 10.63 10.56
CA ASN A 407 16.90 11.29 11.81
C ASN A 407 15.79 10.91 12.79
N ARG A 408 16.21 10.49 13.95
CA ARG A 408 15.28 10.26 15.04
C ARG A 408 14.46 11.55 15.27
N PRO A 409 13.10 11.46 15.31
CA PRO A 409 12.29 12.62 15.67
C PRO A 409 12.73 13.20 17.00
N PRO A 410 12.78 14.54 17.17
CA PRO A 410 13.24 15.16 18.42
C PRO A 410 12.48 14.69 19.65
N TRP A 411 11.20 14.41 19.49
CA TRP A 411 10.32 13.91 20.56
C TRP A 411 10.44 12.41 20.85
N LEU A 412 11.08 11.61 19.99
CA LEU A 412 11.34 10.20 20.30
C LEU A 412 12.52 10.11 21.27
N ARG A 413 12.31 9.54 22.47
CA ARG A 413 13.34 9.43 23.49
C ARG A 413 14.52 8.58 23.03
N SER A 414 15.75 9.07 23.24
CA SER A 414 16.97 8.39 22.80
C SER A 414 17.22 7.05 23.49
N GLY A 415 16.77 6.91 24.75
CA GLY A 415 16.84 5.65 25.48
C GLY A 415 16.02 4.56 24.83
N PHE A 416 14.74 4.84 24.55
CA PHE A 416 13.82 3.93 23.87
C PHE A 416 14.34 3.57 22.47
N ALA A 417 14.72 4.56 21.68
CA ALA A 417 15.23 4.35 20.33
C ALA A 417 16.45 3.42 20.28
N ARG A 418 17.37 3.54 21.24
CA ARG A 418 18.56 2.67 21.37
C ARG A 418 18.20 1.26 21.85
N ALA A 419 17.34 1.16 22.86
CA ALA A 419 16.94 -0.14 23.43
C ALA A 419 16.20 -1.02 22.42
N HIS A 420 15.44 -0.42 21.50
CA HIS A 420 14.55 -1.14 20.58
C HIS A 420 14.96 -1.05 19.10
N GLY A 421 16.22 -0.66 18.82
CA GLY A 421 16.81 -0.83 17.50
C GLY A 421 16.28 0.15 16.42
N TYR A 422 15.93 1.40 16.78
CA TYR A 422 15.45 2.41 15.82
C TYR A 422 16.43 2.63 14.66
N ARG A 423 17.73 2.69 14.98
CA ARG A 423 18.78 2.90 13.98
C ARG A 423 18.92 1.71 13.03
N GLU A 424 18.91 0.51 13.59
CA GLU A 424 19.00 -0.75 12.85
C GLU A 424 17.81 -0.91 11.92
N ALA A 425 16.62 -0.53 12.39
CA ALA A 425 15.41 -0.48 11.59
C ALA A 425 15.55 0.50 10.42
N GLY A 426 16.01 1.72 10.66
CA GLY A 426 16.25 2.72 9.60
C GLY A 426 17.27 2.25 8.57
N ILE A 427 18.37 1.59 8.99
CA ILE A 427 19.37 1.01 8.08
C ILE A 427 18.77 -0.13 7.25
N ALA A 428 17.94 -1.00 7.86
CA ALA A 428 17.30 -2.09 7.15
C ALA A 428 16.35 -1.56 6.07
N GLU A 429 15.53 -0.56 6.40
CA GLU A 429 14.63 0.09 5.45
C GLU A 429 15.37 0.77 4.30
N SER A 430 16.49 1.43 4.59
CA SER A 430 17.31 2.06 3.55
C SER A 430 17.79 1.09 2.49
N ARG A 431 18.06 -0.16 2.87
CA ARG A 431 18.48 -1.21 1.94
C ARG A 431 17.38 -1.59 0.94
N PHE A 432 16.12 -1.49 1.33
CA PHE A 432 15.00 -1.74 0.43
C PHE A 432 14.81 -0.61 -0.56
N VAL A 433 14.89 0.63 -0.08
CA VAL A 433 14.69 1.82 -0.93
C VAL A 433 15.88 2.05 -1.87
N PHE A 434 17.10 1.74 -1.44
CA PHE A 434 18.35 2.03 -2.16
C PHE A 434 19.20 0.80 -2.48
N GLY A 435 18.59 -0.39 -2.52
CA GLY A 435 19.30 -1.64 -2.83
C GLY A 435 20.18 -1.52 -4.08
N ARG A 436 21.17 -2.42 -4.22
CA ARG A 436 22.18 -2.38 -5.28
C ARG A 436 21.64 -2.41 -6.71
N GLU A 437 20.36 -2.73 -6.89
CA GLU A 437 19.69 -2.85 -8.19
C GLU A 437 18.49 -1.89 -8.26
N PRO A 438 18.56 -0.82 -9.08
CA PRO A 438 17.49 0.16 -9.22
C PRO A 438 16.14 -0.42 -9.68
N GLU A 439 16.16 -1.51 -10.43
CA GLU A 439 14.95 -2.22 -10.88
C GLU A 439 14.22 -2.91 -9.72
N ARG A 440 14.99 -3.39 -8.73
CA ARG A 440 14.44 -3.96 -7.49
C ARG A 440 13.78 -2.89 -6.62
N SER A 441 14.28 -1.65 -6.67
CA SER A 441 13.69 -0.55 -5.92
C SER A 441 12.29 -0.18 -6.41
N LEU A 442 11.95 -0.39 -7.68
CA LEU A 442 10.61 -0.19 -8.23
C LEU A 442 9.61 -1.18 -7.60
N TYR A 443 9.98 -2.45 -7.54
CA TYR A 443 9.17 -3.49 -6.91
C TYR A 443 9.00 -3.24 -5.40
N ASP A 444 10.08 -2.89 -4.73
CA ASP A 444 10.05 -2.60 -3.31
C ASP A 444 9.29 -1.30 -3.01
N ALA A 445 9.39 -0.28 -3.87
CA ALA A 445 8.58 0.93 -3.78
C ALA A 445 7.08 0.66 -3.98
N ALA A 446 6.73 -0.24 -4.90
CA ALA A 446 5.34 -0.67 -5.09
C ALA A 446 4.80 -1.40 -3.86
N ASN A 447 5.58 -2.30 -3.28
CA ASN A 447 5.23 -2.96 -2.02
C ASN A 447 5.11 -1.97 -0.86
N TYR A 448 5.96 -0.94 -0.83
CA TYR A 448 5.90 0.12 0.16
C TYR A 448 4.59 0.92 0.08
N VAL A 449 4.16 1.27 -1.14
CA VAL A 449 2.90 2.00 -1.38
C VAL A 449 1.66 1.12 -1.15
N ALA A 450 1.78 -0.19 -1.32
CA ALA A 450 0.69 -1.13 -1.07
C ALA A 450 0.19 -1.13 0.38
N ALA A 451 1.05 -0.80 1.30
CA ALA A 451 0.72 -0.88 2.72
C ALA A 451 -0.24 0.17 3.28
N PRO A 452 -0.31 1.43 2.79
CA PRO A 452 -1.33 2.36 3.24
C PRO A 452 -2.76 1.82 3.17
N ASP A 453 -2.97 0.75 2.40
CA ASP A 453 -4.29 0.13 2.24
C ASP A 453 -4.74 -0.78 3.39
N LEU A 454 -3.93 -1.03 4.38
CA LEU A 454 -4.38 -1.71 5.59
C LEU A 454 -5.61 -1.03 6.20
N LEU A 455 -5.69 0.30 6.09
CA LEU A 455 -6.86 1.05 6.53
C LEU A 455 -8.09 0.72 5.65
N SER A 456 -7.91 0.58 4.35
CA SER A 456 -8.98 0.24 3.40
C SER A 456 -9.51 -1.17 3.64
N TRP A 457 -8.63 -2.16 3.84
CA TRP A 457 -9.04 -3.52 4.21
C TRP A 457 -9.82 -3.55 5.52
N HIS A 458 -9.38 -2.78 6.51
CA HIS A 458 -10.08 -2.69 7.80
C HIS A 458 -11.54 -2.22 7.64
N ARG A 459 -11.80 -1.37 6.67
CA ARG A 459 -13.14 -0.83 6.35
C ARG A 459 -13.93 -1.69 5.37
N ALA A 460 -13.28 -2.48 4.52
CA ALA A 460 -13.95 -3.29 3.49
C ALA A 460 -15.18 -4.07 3.98
N PRO A 461 -15.19 -4.68 5.20
CA PRO A 461 -16.37 -5.35 5.72
C PRO A 461 -17.55 -4.43 6.01
N GLN A 462 -17.28 -3.15 6.31
CA GLN A 462 -18.31 -2.13 6.55
C GLN A 462 -18.83 -1.56 5.23
N ASP A 463 -17.93 -1.35 4.29
CA ASP A 463 -18.21 -0.75 2.98
C ASP A 463 -18.80 -1.78 2.00
N GLY A 464 -18.55 -3.09 2.20
CA GLY A 464 -19.09 -4.18 1.38
C GLY A 464 -18.39 -4.38 0.04
N PHE A 465 -17.27 -3.72 -0.22
CA PHE A 465 -16.50 -3.82 -1.46
C PHE A 465 -15.00 -3.94 -1.21
N PHE A 466 -14.25 -4.35 -2.25
CA PHE A 466 -12.79 -4.30 -2.27
C PHE A 466 -12.27 -3.02 -2.90
N LEU A 467 -11.33 -2.37 -2.21
CA LEU A 467 -10.49 -1.32 -2.78
C LEU A 467 -9.30 -1.98 -3.47
N SER A 468 -9.14 -1.73 -4.77
CA SER A 468 -8.14 -2.39 -5.60
C SER A 468 -7.36 -1.41 -6.47
N HIS A 469 -6.06 -1.68 -6.69
CA HIS A 469 -5.13 -0.76 -7.33
C HIS A 469 -4.47 -1.41 -8.55
N PRO A 470 -4.97 -1.17 -9.77
CA PRO A 470 -4.43 -1.77 -10.99
C PRO A 470 -2.94 -1.50 -11.22
N PHE A 471 -2.43 -0.33 -10.83
CA PHE A 471 -0.99 -0.03 -10.95
C PHE A 471 -0.10 -0.91 -10.07
N LEU A 472 -0.63 -1.46 -8.98
CA LEU A 472 0.08 -2.38 -8.09
C LEU A 472 -0.03 -3.84 -8.54
N ASP A 473 -0.57 -4.10 -9.72
CA ASP A 473 -0.62 -5.46 -10.27
C ASP A 473 0.80 -5.98 -10.54
N PRO A 474 1.12 -7.24 -10.17
CA PRO A 474 2.44 -7.82 -10.41
C PRO A 474 2.90 -7.76 -11.87
N GLU A 475 1.98 -7.87 -12.84
CA GLU A 475 2.27 -7.77 -14.26
C GLU A 475 2.67 -6.33 -14.65
N VAL A 476 1.97 -5.32 -14.13
CA VAL A 476 2.31 -3.90 -14.34
C VAL A 476 3.67 -3.57 -13.73
N ILE A 477 3.92 -4.01 -12.50
CA ILE A 477 5.20 -3.82 -11.81
C ILE A 477 6.33 -4.50 -12.58
N ALA A 478 6.14 -5.75 -13.00
CA ALA A 478 7.12 -6.51 -13.76
C ALA A 478 7.43 -5.84 -15.11
N THR A 479 6.41 -5.34 -15.82
CA THR A 479 6.57 -4.60 -17.06
C THR A 479 7.40 -3.34 -16.85
N MET A 480 7.04 -2.50 -15.89
CA MET A 480 7.78 -1.27 -15.60
C MET A 480 9.22 -1.53 -15.12
N SER A 481 9.43 -2.62 -14.37
CA SER A 481 10.78 -3.01 -13.89
C SER A 481 11.72 -3.45 -15.01
N ARG A 482 11.20 -3.94 -16.14
CA ARG A 482 11.99 -4.34 -17.30
C ARG A 482 12.38 -3.17 -18.19
N LEU A 483 11.69 -2.03 -18.08
CA LEU A 483 11.94 -0.88 -18.95
C LEU A 483 13.33 -0.28 -18.69
N PRO A 484 14.07 0.07 -19.73
CA PRO A 484 15.28 0.86 -19.57
C PRO A 484 14.95 2.19 -18.88
N ALA A 485 15.68 2.55 -17.83
CA ALA A 485 15.44 3.79 -17.09
C ALA A 485 15.47 5.05 -18.00
N ALA A 486 16.24 5.01 -19.11
CA ALA A 486 16.26 6.09 -20.10
C ALA A 486 14.96 6.20 -20.92
N ALA A 487 14.19 5.10 -21.07
CA ALA A 487 12.87 5.11 -21.71
C ALA A 487 11.79 5.52 -20.71
N ALA A 488 11.89 5.05 -19.49
CA ALA A 488 10.96 5.39 -18.42
C ALA A 488 11.09 6.86 -17.98
N PHE A 489 12.31 7.40 -18.01
CA PHE A 489 12.59 8.76 -17.54
C PHE A 489 12.76 9.76 -18.68
N GLN A 490 11.85 10.71 -18.77
CA GLN A 490 11.98 11.88 -19.65
C GLN A 490 11.97 13.15 -18.79
N PRO A 491 13.09 13.92 -18.76
CA PRO A 491 13.17 15.15 -18.00
C PRO A 491 12.05 16.12 -18.36
N GLY A 492 11.40 16.69 -17.34
CA GLY A 492 10.27 17.61 -17.50
C GLY A 492 8.96 16.98 -17.98
N ARG A 493 8.90 15.65 -18.10
CA ARG A 493 7.67 14.91 -18.45
C ARG A 493 7.42 13.80 -17.43
N PRO A 494 6.76 14.10 -16.30
CA PRO A 494 6.40 13.07 -15.34
C PRO A 494 5.50 12.01 -16.01
N LYS A 495 5.69 10.75 -15.64
CA LYS A 495 4.90 9.61 -16.13
C LYS A 495 4.90 9.46 -17.67
N ALA A 496 6.06 9.70 -18.31
CA ALA A 496 6.17 9.73 -19.77
C ALA A 496 5.64 8.46 -20.44
N VAL A 497 5.95 7.27 -19.90
CA VAL A 497 5.49 5.98 -20.45
C VAL A 497 3.96 5.85 -20.29
N LEU A 498 3.40 6.21 -19.14
CA LEU A 498 1.94 6.16 -18.93
C LEU A 498 1.20 7.12 -19.87
N ARG A 499 1.71 8.35 -20.02
CA ARG A 499 1.12 9.33 -20.95
C ARG A 499 1.19 8.86 -22.40
N ALA A 500 2.26 8.17 -22.80
CA ALA A 500 2.38 7.56 -24.10
C ALA A 500 1.44 6.35 -24.26
N ALA A 501 1.35 5.50 -23.25
CA ALA A 501 0.46 4.34 -23.23
C ALA A 501 -1.02 4.73 -23.35
N MET A 502 -1.38 5.90 -22.86
CA MET A 502 -2.76 6.42 -22.81
C MET A 502 -2.99 7.57 -23.82
N ALA A 503 -2.10 7.75 -24.78
CA ALA A 503 -2.11 8.93 -25.66
C ALA A 503 -3.38 9.05 -26.52
N ASP A 504 -4.00 7.93 -26.88
CA ASP A 504 -5.24 7.82 -27.64
C ASP A 504 -6.51 8.01 -26.78
N LEU A 505 -6.39 7.91 -25.46
CA LEU A 505 -7.52 7.94 -24.52
C LEU A 505 -7.54 9.16 -23.61
N LEU A 506 -6.39 9.59 -23.11
CA LEU A 506 -6.31 10.73 -22.22
C LEU A 506 -6.59 12.03 -22.96
N PRO A 507 -7.58 12.83 -22.54
CA PRO A 507 -7.81 14.16 -23.09
C PRO A 507 -6.55 15.03 -23.04
N ALA A 508 -6.38 15.87 -24.07
CA ALA A 508 -5.21 16.74 -24.20
C ALA A 508 -4.92 17.61 -22.95
N PRO A 509 -5.93 18.21 -22.29
CA PRO A 509 -5.68 18.98 -21.06
C PRO A 509 -5.06 18.14 -19.94
N ILE A 510 -5.54 16.91 -19.73
CA ILE A 510 -5.01 15.99 -18.70
C ILE A 510 -3.64 15.47 -19.11
N ARG A 511 -3.48 15.08 -20.38
CA ARG A 511 -2.22 14.56 -20.91
C ARG A 511 -1.10 15.60 -20.89
N GLY A 512 -1.41 16.88 -21.13
CA GLY A 512 -0.46 18.00 -21.10
C GLY A 512 -0.16 18.57 -19.72
N ARG A 513 -0.92 18.17 -18.71
CA ARG A 513 -0.82 18.73 -17.38
C ARG A 513 0.51 18.39 -16.69
N ALA A 514 1.25 19.42 -16.25
CA ALA A 514 2.56 19.23 -15.61
C ALA A 514 2.42 18.98 -14.09
N VAL A 515 1.52 19.69 -13.40
CA VAL A 515 1.38 19.69 -11.94
C VAL A 515 -0.09 19.48 -11.56
N LYS A 516 -0.33 18.71 -10.52
CA LYS A 516 -1.62 18.55 -9.85
C LYS A 516 -1.59 19.30 -8.54
N VAL A 517 -2.70 19.92 -8.14
CA VAL A 517 -2.81 20.58 -6.83
C VAL A 517 -2.71 19.51 -5.73
N PRO A 518 -1.78 19.66 -4.78
CA PRO A 518 -1.67 18.74 -3.66
C PRO A 518 -2.82 18.95 -2.66
N PHE A 519 -3.01 17.98 -1.78
CA PHE A 519 -4.01 18.05 -0.70
C PHE A 519 -3.54 18.85 0.52
N ASP A 520 -2.53 19.72 0.37
CA ASP A 520 -1.92 20.45 1.47
C ASP A 520 -2.88 21.46 2.12
N ASP A 521 -3.78 22.04 1.34
CA ASP A 521 -4.84 22.94 1.88
C ASP A 521 -5.80 22.17 2.82
N LEU A 522 -6.15 20.93 2.48
CA LEU A 522 -6.99 20.08 3.33
C LEU A 522 -6.27 19.75 4.65
N TYR A 523 -4.98 19.44 4.57
CA TYR A 523 -4.14 19.18 5.73
C TYR A 523 -3.99 20.39 6.63
N ALA A 524 -3.65 21.54 6.06
CA ALA A 524 -3.52 22.81 6.81
C ALA A 524 -4.84 23.22 7.46
N ARG A 525 -5.97 23.04 6.80
CA ARG A 525 -7.31 23.28 7.34
C ARG A 525 -7.59 22.36 8.53
N GLY A 526 -7.27 21.08 8.40
CA GLY A 526 -7.44 20.08 9.45
C GLY A 526 -6.61 20.41 10.69
N LEU A 527 -5.34 20.76 10.52
CA LEU A 527 -4.49 21.16 11.64
C LEU A 527 -4.97 22.44 12.33
N ARG A 528 -5.42 23.45 11.57
CA ARG A 528 -6.01 24.67 12.16
C ARG A 528 -7.25 24.34 12.99
N ARG A 529 -8.07 23.40 12.54
CA ARG A 529 -9.34 23.02 13.20
C ARG A 529 -9.10 22.16 14.43
N HIS A 530 -8.23 21.15 14.33
CA HIS A 530 -8.06 20.09 15.31
C HIS A 530 -6.74 20.11 16.08
N GLY A 531 -5.83 21.06 15.80
CA GLY A 531 -4.48 21.06 16.40
C GLY A 531 -4.50 21.09 17.93
N ASP A 532 -5.43 21.82 18.55
CA ASP A 532 -5.57 21.88 20.01
C ASP A 532 -6.10 20.54 20.58
N GLU A 533 -7.01 19.87 19.89
CA GLU A 533 -7.50 18.54 20.24
C GLU A 533 -6.40 17.49 20.14
N LEU A 534 -5.55 17.56 19.11
CA LEU A 534 -4.40 16.67 18.94
C LEU A 534 -3.35 16.86 20.04
N ILE A 535 -3.11 18.12 20.46
CA ILE A 535 -2.25 18.43 21.61
C ILE A 535 -2.86 17.89 22.91
N ALA A 536 -4.16 18.07 23.09
CA ALA A 536 -4.87 17.53 24.27
C ALA A 536 -4.81 16.01 24.30
N LEU A 537 -4.98 15.33 23.16
CA LEU A 537 -4.81 13.86 23.03
C LEU A 537 -3.41 13.43 23.51
N CYS A 538 -2.34 14.08 23.03
CA CYS A 538 -0.98 13.75 23.45
C CYS A 538 -0.77 13.93 24.97
N ARG A 539 -1.29 15.01 25.57
CA ARG A 539 -1.12 15.33 26.99
C ARG A 539 -1.96 14.44 27.91
N SER A 540 -3.14 14.03 27.46
CA SER A 540 -4.05 13.17 28.23
C SER A 540 -3.75 11.68 28.09
N ALA A 541 -2.82 11.32 27.23
CA ALA A 541 -2.46 9.93 26.94
C ALA A 541 -1.93 9.21 28.20
N ARG A 542 -2.47 8.01 28.45
CA ARG A 542 -2.23 7.23 29.68
C ARG A 542 -1.46 5.94 29.44
N HIS A 543 -1.44 5.44 28.19
CA HIS A 543 -0.77 4.18 27.90
C HIS A 543 0.74 4.29 28.22
N PRO A 544 1.32 3.39 29.05
CA PRO A 544 2.69 3.53 29.58
C PRO A 544 3.77 3.71 28.50
N LEU A 545 3.65 3.01 27.39
CA LEU A 545 4.61 3.12 26.27
C LEU A 545 4.69 4.51 25.68
N ILE A 546 3.66 5.34 25.76
CA ILE A 546 3.69 6.71 25.22
C ILE A 546 4.73 7.53 25.99
N ALA A 547 4.70 7.47 27.33
CA ALA A 547 5.66 8.16 28.17
C ALA A 547 7.10 7.60 28.04
N GLU A 548 7.23 6.29 27.77
CA GLU A 548 8.53 5.66 27.52
C GLU A 548 9.10 6.07 26.15
N MET A 549 8.25 6.15 25.12
CA MET A 549 8.66 6.48 23.75
C MET A 549 8.87 7.97 23.55
N PHE A 550 7.94 8.81 24.03
CA PHE A 550 7.88 10.20 23.62
C PHE A 550 8.18 11.18 24.75
N ASP A 551 8.88 12.25 24.38
CA ASP A 551 8.81 13.53 25.07
C ASP A 551 7.56 14.24 24.56
N VAL A 552 6.49 14.14 25.35
CA VAL A 552 5.14 14.61 24.98
C VAL A 552 5.12 16.11 24.70
N GLU A 553 5.82 16.92 25.50
CA GLU A 553 5.83 18.38 25.30
C GLU A 553 6.59 18.77 24.04
N THR A 554 7.64 18.04 23.67
CA THR A 554 8.34 18.24 22.40
C THR A 554 7.47 17.81 21.21
N LEU A 555 6.68 16.75 21.32
CA LEU A 555 5.70 16.35 20.30
C LEU A 555 4.58 17.41 20.18
N CYS A 556 4.03 17.89 21.28
CA CYS A 556 3.01 18.95 21.28
C CYS A 556 3.51 20.23 20.62
N ARG A 557 4.79 20.60 20.84
CA ARG A 557 5.42 21.74 20.15
C ARG A 557 5.48 21.51 18.64
N ALA A 558 5.87 20.32 18.21
CA ALA A 558 5.91 19.99 16.77
C ALA A 558 4.52 20.02 16.13
N VAL A 559 3.48 19.59 16.83
CA VAL A 559 2.07 19.74 16.37
C VAL A 559 1.71 21.22 16.23
N ARG A 560 2.10 22.06 17.19
CA ARG A 560 1.86 23.51 17.13
C ARG A 560 2.59 24.16 15.97
N GLU A 561 3.85 23.78 15.71
CA GLU A 561 4.62 24.25 14.56
C GLU A 561 3.95 23.85 13.25
N ALA A 562 3.48 22.60 13.12
CA ALA A 562 2.73 22.15 11.95
C ALA A 562 1.40 22.94 11.78
N GLN A 563 0.67 23.22 12.86
CA GLN A 563 -0.55 24.03 12.87
C GLN A 563 -0.30 25.46 12.36
N LEU A 564 0.85 26.02 12.66
CA LEU A 564 1.29 27.35 12.22
C LEU A 564 1.86 27.34 10.78
N GLY A 565 1.96 26.17 10.15
CA GLY A 565 2.58 26.01 8.83
C GLY A 565 4.10 26.18 8.84
N THR A 566 4.75 26.12 10.01
CA THR A 566 6.20 26.15 10.16
C THR A 566 6.74 24.72 10.21
N GLY A 567 7.83 24.43 9.50
CA GLY A 567 8.38 23.09 9.38
C GLY A 567 8.40 22.57 7.94
N ASP A 568 9.09 21.46 7.72
CA ASP A 568 9.15 20.81 6.41
C ASP A 568 8.14 19.64 6.30
N ALA A 569 7.82 19.21 5.08
CA ALA A 569 6.90 18.11 4.82
C ALA A 569 7.34 16.78 5.50
N HIS A 570 8.65 16.54 5.62
CA HIS A 570 9.18 15.35 6.31
C HIS A 570 8.94 15.40 7.82
N SER A 571 8.90 16.59 8.40
CA SER A 571 8.51 16.79 9.79
C SER A 571 7.04 16.43 9.99
N TRP A 572 6.16 16.79 9.06
CA TRP A 572 4.72 16.50 9.13
C TRP A 572 4.43 15.01 9.10
N ASP A 573 5.08 14.24 8.21
CA ASP A 573 4.91 12.78 8.16
C ASP A 573 5.26 12.10 9.48
N ARG A 574 6.29 12.60 10.17
CA ARG A 574 6.71 12.08 11.48
C ARG A 574 5.75 12.48 12.60
N VAL A 575 5.23 13.70 12.54
CA VAL A 575 4.17 14.15 13.46
C VAL A 575 2.94 13.27 13.28
N ASN A 576 2.47 13.06 12.05
CA ASN A 576 1.31 12.25 11.74
C ASN A 576 1.48 10.79 12.19
N SER A 577 2.66 10.19 11.94
CA SER A 577 2.97 8.84 12.42
C SER A 577 2.93 8.75 13.95
N SER A 578 3.47 9.76 14.64
CA SER A 578 3.48 9.79 16.10
C SER A 578 2.08 9.99 16.68
N LEU A 579 1.28 10.89 16.10
CA LEU A 579 -0.11 11.12 16.50
C LEU A 579 -0.98 9.88 16.29
N ALA A 580 -0.83 9.21 15.13
CA ALA A 580 -1.55 7.98 14.85
C ALA A 580 -1.19 6.87 15.84
N LEU A 581 0.08 6.77 16.23
CA LEU A 581 0.53 5.81 17.22
C LEU A 581 -0.01 6.13 18.62
N VAL A 582 -0.03 7.40 19.04
CA VAL A 582 -0.64 7.83 20.31
C VAL A 582 -2.12 7.47 20.33
N ALA A 583 -2.88 7.84 19.31
CA ALA A 583 -4.31 7.53 19.24
C ALA A 583 -4.58 6.01 19.23
N TRP A 584 -3.74 5.24 18.53
CA TRP A 584 -3.86 3.80 18.45
C TRP A 584 -3.61 3.12 19.81
N LEU A 585 -2.55 3.52 20.51
CA LEU A 585 -2.22 2.97 21.85
C LEU A 585 -3.28 3.30 22.89
N GLU A 586 -3.81 4.52 22.89
CA GLU A 586 -4.87 4.92 23.84
C GLU A 586 -6.16 4.10 23.66
N ARG A 587 -6.44 3.62 22.47
CA ARG A 587 -7.61 2.77 22.23
C ARG A 587 -7.34 1.28 22.35
N LEU A 588 -6.08 0.89 22.50
CA LEU A 588 -5.72 -0.53 22.62
C LEU A 588 -6.38 -1.17 23.85
N ASP A 589 -6.38 -0.48 24.99
CA ASP A 589 -6.92 -0.97 26.25
C ASP A 589 -8.46 -0.89 26.34
N GLN A 590 -9.11 -0.12 25.45
CA GLN A 590 -10.54 0.16 25.53
C GLN A 590 -11.43 -0.88 24.84
N ARG A 591 -10.86 -1.78 24.04
CA ARG A 591 -11.60 -2.81 23.30
C ARG A 591 -11.03 -4.20 23.55
N PRO A 592 -11.68 -5.02 24.38
CA PRO A 592 -11.47 -6.46 24.30
C PRO A 592 -11.88 -6.91 22.89
N GLY A 593 -11.00 -7.63 22.20
CA GLY A 593 -11.28 -8.19 20.88
C GLY A 593 -12.50 -9.11 20.95
N THR A 594 -13.69 -8.57 20.66
CA THR A 594 -14.90 -9.38 20.56
C THR A 594 -14.82 -10.11 19.23
N PRO A 595 -14.75 -11.46 19.21
CA PRO A 595 -14.85 -12.22 17.99
C PRO A 595 -16.20 -11.89 17.34
N GLY A 596 -16.20 -11.39 16.10
CA GLY A 596 -17.43 -11.32 15.32
C GLY A 596 -18.08 -12.71 15.25
N ALA A 597 -19.41 -12.78 15.08
CA ALA A 597 -20.10 -14.05 14.88
C ALA A 597 -19.44 -14.79 13.69
N ALA A 598 -18.67 -15.81 14.00
CA ALA A 598 -17.93 -16.60 13.03
C ALA A 598 -18.62 -17.97 12.88
N VAL A 599 -18.81 -18.43 11.65
CA VAL A 599 -19.40 -19.72 11.33
C VAL A 599 -18.28 -20.72 11.04
N PRO A 600 -18.30 -21.92 11.66
CA PRO A 600 -17.32 -22.96 11.34
C PRO A 600 -17.51 -23.43 9.90
N VAL A 601 -16.41 -23.50 9.17
CA VAL A 601 -16.37 -24.14 7.85
C VAL A 601 -16.31 -25.65 8.09
N SER A 602 -17.36 -26.37 7.69
CA SER A 602 -17.35 -27.84 7.75
C SER A 602 -16.26 -28.34 6.82
N ALA A 603 -15.25 -29.02 7.36
CA ALA A 603 -14.40 -29.86 6.54
C ALA A 603 -15.31 -30.93 5.92
N GLY A 604 -15.51 -30.90 4.60
CA GLY A 604 -16.20 -31.97 3.90
C GLY A 604 -15.49 -33.31 4.14
N PRO A 605 -16.21 -34.45 4.01
CA PRO A 605 -15.70 -35.76 4.28
C PRO A 605 -14.52 -36.17 3.41
#